data_a1393dfdf376f4084a82bb946c323ba7
#
_entry.id   a1393dfdf376f4084a82bb946c323ba7
#
_cell.length_a   1.000
_cell.length_b   1.000
_cell.length_c   1.000
_cell.angle_alpha   90.00
_cell.angle_beta   90.00
_cell.angle_gamma   90.00
#
_symmetry.space_group_name_H-M   'P 1'
#
loop_
_entity.id
_entity.type
_entity.pdbx_description
1 polymer ?
#
loop_
_entity_poly.entity_id
_entity_poly.type
_entity_poly.pdbx_seq_one_letter_code
_entity_poly.pdbx_strand_id
1 'polypeptide(L)'
;FYQNLFRKHHIRIEDIRTLADLQKIPTTHKDDLQRENDAFLCVPKTAIVDYASTSGTMGTPVTFGLTDKDLDRLAYNEAISLACAGIQKGDVVQLMTTIDRRFMAGLAYFLGIRQMGASIIRVGAGIPELQWDSIRLYEPKYLIAVPSFVLKMIEYAEKNGIDYRASSVKGVVCIGEALRNQDFSPTLLAKKITEKWQGLQLYSTYASTEMSTTFTECEY
;
A
#
# COMPACT_ATOMS: atom_id res chain seq x y z
N PHE A 1 -24.66 -7.18 -7.70
CA PHE A 1 -23.98 -7.03 -9.02
C PHE A 1 -23.65 -8.39 -9.65
N TYR A 2 -22.78 -9.21 -9.08
CA TYR A 2 -22.31 -10.46 -9.71
C TYR A 2 -23.40 -11.50 -9.98
N GLN A 3 -24.40 -11.63 -9.13
CA GLN A 3 -25.53 -12.51 -9.39
C GLN A 3 -26.26 -12.14 -10.70
N ASN A 4 -26.46 -10.84 -10.94
CA ASN A 4 -27.08 -10.33 -12.14
C ASN A 4 -26.16 -10.50 -13.37
N LEU A 5 -24.86 -10.23 -13.20
CA LEU A 5 -23.86 -10.42 -14.24
C LEU A 5 -23.82 -11.89 -14.71
N PHE A 6 -23.73 -12.83 -13.79
CA PHE A 6 -23.67 -14.26 -14.09
C PHE A 6 -24.96 -14.75 -14.77
N ARG A 7 -26.12 -14.28 -14.28
CA ARG A 7 -27.40 -14.60 -14.92
C ARG A 7 -27.46 -14.08 -16.37
N LYS A 8 -27.04 -12.85 -16.60
CA LYS A 8 -27.01 -12.21 -17.92
C LYS A 8 -26.11 -12.97 -18.91
N HIS A 9 -24.98 -13.50 -18.43
CA HIS A 9 -24.01 -14.23 -19.25
C HIS A 9 -24.19 -15.76 -19.21
N HIS A 10 -25.28 -16.27 -18.61
CA HIS A 10 -25.56 -17.70 -18.46
C HIS A 10 -24.42 -18.49 -17.79
N ILE A 11 -23.72 -17.85 -16.84
CA ILE A 11 -22.61 -18.45 -16.08
C ILE A 11 -23.18 -19.10 -14.84
N ARG A 12 -22.84 -20.36 -14.62
CA ARG A 12 -23.11 -21.08 -13.38
C ARG A 12 -21.81 -21.18 -12.59
N ILE A 13 -21.87 -20.90 -11.29
CA ILE A 13 -20.66 -20.94 -10.41
C ILE A 13 -20.05 -22.34 -10.40
N GLU A 14 -20.90 -23.38 -10.48
CA GLU A 14 -20.48 -24.78 -10.49
C GLU A 14 -19.64 -25.17 -11.73
N ASP A 15 -19.71 -24.36 -12.80
CA ASP A 15 -18.95 -24.57 -14.04
C ASP A 15 -17.56 -23.91 -14.02
N ILE A 16 -17.26 -23.15 -12.97
CA ILE A 16 -15.94 -22.54 -12.72
C ILE A 16 -15.16 -23.45 -11.77
N ARG A 17 -14.33 -24.34 -12.34
CA ARG A 17 -13.60 -25.38 -11.57
C ARG A 17 -12.09 -25.29 -11.71
N THR A 18 -11.61 -24.63 -12.74
CA THR A 18 -10.18 -24.47 -13.04
C THR A 18 -9.82 -23.00 -13.25
N LEU A 19 -8.54 -22.66 -13.21
CA LEU A 19 -8.07 -21.30 -13.54
C LEU A 19 -8.45 -20.89 -14.97
N ALA A 20 -8.49 -21.84 -15.91
CA ALA A 20 -8.92 -21.56 -17.28
C ALA A 20 -10.40 -21.15 -17.36
N ASP A 21 -11.24 -21.66 -16.46
CA ASP A 21 -12.66 -21.31 -16.42
C ASP A 21 -12.90 -19.86 -15.99
N LEU A 22 -11.95 -19.22 -15.31
CA LEU A 22 -12.06 -17.81 -14.92
C LEU A 22 -12.21 -16.88 -16.14
N GLN A 23 -11.69 -17.28 -17.31
CA GLN A 23 -11.85 -16.53 -18.56
C GLN A 23 -13.30 -16.43 -19.03
N LYS A 24 -14.20 -17.29 -18.53
CA LYS A 24 -15.64 -17.23 -18.80
C LYS A 24 -16.34 -16.09 -18.06
N ILE A 25 -15.71 -15.58 -16.99
CA ILE A 25 -16.27 -14.51 -16.16
C ILE A 25 -15.95 -13.17 -16.82
N PRO A 26 -16.94 -12.34 -17.14
CA PRO A 26 -16.71 -11.01 -17.67
C PRO A 26 -15.93 -10.14 -16.67
N THR A 27 -15.01 -9.33 -17.18
CA THR A 27 -14.27 -8.36 -16.37
C THR A 27 -15.20 -7.30 -15.79
N THR A 28 -14.91 -6.88 -14.56
CA THR A 28 -15.57 -5.75 -13.92
C THR A 28 -14.71 -4.50 -14.12
N HIS A 29 -15.32 -3.40 -14.51
CA HIS A 29 -14.65 -2.13 -14.71
C HIS A 29 -14.93 -1.17 -13.56
N LYS A 30 -14.08 -0.16 -13.41
CA LYS A 30 -14.26 0.88 -12.37
C LYS A 30 -15.59 1.62 -12.52
N ASP A 31 -16.05 1.81 -13.74
CA ASP A 31 -17.34 2.44 -14.04
C ASP A 31 -18.53 1.64 -13.48
N ASP A 32 -18.42 0.31 -13.44
CA ASP A 32 -19.44 -0.54 -12.83
C ASP A 32 -19.50 -0.30 -11.32
N LEU A 33 -18.33 -0.24 -10.66
CA LEU A 33 -18.22 0.08 -9.24
C LEU A 33 -18.76 1.49 -8.93
N GLN A 34 -18.51 2.46 -9.79
CA GLN A 34 -19.00 3.83 -9.60
C GLN A 34 -20.51 3.93 -9.80
N ARG A 35 -21.06 3.21 -10.79
CA ARG A 35 -22.47 3.25 -11.14
C ARG A 35 -23.36 2.49 -10.14
N GLU A 36 -22.90 1.36 -9.66
CA GLU A 36 -23.70 0.42 -8.85
C GLU A 36 -23.01 0.03 -7.54
N ASN A 37 -22.30 0.95 -6.88
CA ASN A 37 -21.43 0.65 -5.74
C ASN A 37 -22.11 -0.20 -4.65
N ASP A 38 -23.32 0.14 -4.24
CA ASP A 38 -24.07 -0.63 -3.22
C ASP A 38 -24.42 -2.07 -3.67
N ALA A 39 -24.51 -2.33 -4.98
CA ALA A 39 -24.80 -3.66 -5.51
C ALA A 39 -23.62 -4.64 -5.37
N PHE A 40 -22.42 -4.14 -5.08
CA PHE A 40 -21.23 -4.96 -4.81
C PHE A 40 -21.12 -5.38 -3.35
N LEU A 41 -21.93 -4.81 -2.45
CA LEU A 41 -21.94 -5.19 -1.05
C LEU A 41 -22.56 -6.57 -0.88
N CYS A 42 -21.79 -7.53 -0.36
CA CYS A 42 -22.18 -8.93 -0.18
C CYS A 42 -22.59 -9.28 1.25
N VAL A 43 -22.60 -8.30 2.15
CA VAL A 43 -22.95 -8.44 3.57
C VAL A 43 -23.94 -7.36 4.00
N PRO A 44 -24.71 -7.54 5.08
CA PRO A 44 -25.54 -6.46 5.62
C PRO A 44 -24.65 -5.32 6.14
N LYS A 45 -25.12 -4.08 6.00
CA LYS A 45 -24.37 -2.88 6.46
C LYS A 45 -23.97 -2.94 7.94
N THR A 46 -24.70 -3.68 8.75
CA THR A 46 -24.40 -3.90 10.17
C THR A 46 -23.17 -4.77 10.44
N ALA A 47 -22.65 -5.47 9.42
CA ALA A 47 -21.41 -6.25 9.52
C ALA A 47 -20.17 -5.46 9.11
N ILE A 48 -20.33 -4.22 8.64
CA ILE A 48 -19.23 -3.35 8.21
C ILE A 48 -18.66 -2.65 9.42
N VAL A 49 -17.34 -2.74 9.58
CA VAL A 49 -16.59 -2.13 10.70
C VAL A 49 -15.72 -0.96 10.25
N ASP A 50 -15.40 -0.87 8.94
CA ASP A 50 -14.64 0.25 8.37
C ASP A 50 -15.09 0.56 6.94
N TYR A 51 -14.90 1.80 6.52
CA TYR A 51 -15.17 2.26 5.17
C TYR A 51 -13.91 2.87 4.56
N ALA A 52 -13.42 2.28 3.50
CA ALA A 52 -12.36 2.83 2.66
C ALA A 52 -12.92 3.41 1.37
N SER A 53 -12.18 4.31 0.72
CA SER A 53 -12.56 4.85 -0.58
C SER A 53 -11.34 5.11 -1.46
N THR A 54 -11.56 5.03 -2.78
CA THR A 54 -10.57 5.50 -3.76
C THR A 54 -10.46 7.02 -3.74
N SER A 55 -9.33 7.56 -4.23
CA SER A 55 -9.07 9.01 -4.25
C SER A 55 -10.04 9.82 -5.12
N GLY A 56 -10.75 9.17 -6.06
CA GLY A 56 -11.69 9.85 -6.97
C GLY A 56 -11.06 10.77 -8.01
N THR A 57 -9.76 10.67 -8.27
CA THR A 57 -9.03 11.50 -9.24
C THR A 57 -9.58 11.44 -10.66
N MET A 58 -10.27 10.35 -11.00
CA MET A 58 -10.87 10.13 -12.33
C MET A 58 -12.40 9.97 -12.28
N GLY A 59 -13.08 10.60 -11.32
CA GLY A 59 -14.54 10.54 -11.20
C GLY A 59 -15.00 10.39 -9.75
N THR A 60 -16.24 9.89 -9.56
CA THR A 60 -16.81 9.65 -8.23
C THR A 60 -15.98 8.59 -7.47
N PRO A 61 -15.58 8.86 -6.22
CA PRO A 61 -14.90 7.85 -5.40
C PRO A 61 -15.74 6.58 -5.25
N VAL A 62 -15.08 5.42 -5.35
CA VAL A 62 -15.69 4.13 -5.02
C VAL A 62 -15.48 3.86 -3.54
N THR A 63 -16.52 3.46 -2.83
CA THR A 63 -16.48 3.12 -1.41
C THR A 63 -16.49 1.60 -1.23
N PHE A 64 -15.67 1.13 -0.30
CA PHE A 64 -15.58 -0.27 0.11
C PHE A 64 -15.95 -0.38 1.59
N GLY A 65 -16.97 -1.18 1.90
CA GLY A 65 -17.29 -1.57 3.27
C GLY A 65 -16.48 -2.81 3.64
N LEU A 66 -15.72 -2.74 4.71
CA LEU A 66 -14.85 -3.79 5.20
C LEU A 66 -15.43 -4.41 6.46
N THR A 67 -15.44 -5.74 6.52
CA THR A 67 -15.75 -6.51 7.73
C THR A 67 -14.48 -6.78 8.55
N ASP A 68 -14.60 -7.30 9.78
CA ASP A 68 -13.45 -7.76 10.57
C ASP A 68 -12.60 -8.78 9.79
N LYS A 69 -13.24 -9.71 9.08
CA LYS A 69 -12.54 -10.69 8.25
C LYS A 69 -11.78 -10.07 7.08
N ASP A 70 -12.30 -8.99 6.50
CA ASP A 70 -11.59 -8.24 5.45
C ASP A 70 -10.38 -7.53 6.03
N LEU A 71 -10.47 -6.97 7.23
CA LEU A 71 -9.33 -6.35 7.93
C LEU A 71 -8.27 -7.40 8.32
N ASP A 72 -8.67 -8.58 8.78
CA ASP A 72 -7.75 -9.69 9.07
C ASP A 72 -7.01 -10.14 7.80
N ARG A 73 -7.74 -10.28 6.68
CA ARG A 73 -7.14 -10.62 5.39
C ARG A 73 -6.19 -9.53 4.90
N LEU A 74 -6.55 -8.27 5.07
CA LEU A 74 -5.73 -7.13 4.71
C LEU A 74 -4.44 -7.12 5.53
N ALA A 75 -4.53 -7.35 6.84
CA ALA A 75 -3.39 -7.47 7.73
C ALA A 75 -2.44 -8.61 7.32
N TYR A 76 -3.00 -9.77 6.97
CA TYR A 76 -2.24 -10.93 6.51
C TYR A 76 -1.49 -10.65 5.20
N ASN A 77 -2.17 -10.07 4.20
CA ASN A 77 -1.56 -9.72 2.92
C ASN A 77 -0.40 -8.74 3.10
N GLU A 78 -0.61 -7.69 3.90
CA GLU A 78 0.42 -6.69 4.16
C GLU A 78 1.61 -7.27 4.94
N ALA A 79 1.36 -8.14 5.91
CA ALA A 79 2.43 -8.79 6.66
C ALA A 79 3.35 -9.60 5.71
N ILE A 80 2.77 -10.38 4.79
CA ILE A 80 3.54 -11.13 3.79
C ILE A 80 4.28 -10.19 2.83
N SER A 81 3.58 -9.17 2.35
CA SER A 81 4.12 -8.18 1.41
C SER A 81 5.32 -7.45 2.01
N LEU A 82 5.22 -7.00 3.26
CA LEU A 82 6.29 -6.31 3.97
C LEU A 82 7.46 -7.26 4.33
N ALA A 83 7.17 -8.54 4.59
CA ALA A 83 8.20 -9.54 4.78
C ALA A 83 9.05 -9.76 3.52
N CYS A 84 8.48 -9.61 2.31
CA CYS A 84 9.25 -9.65 1.05
C CYS A 84 10.32 -8.55 0.99
N ALA A 85 10.07 -7.39 1.58
CA ALA A 85 11.04 -6.29 1.71
C ALA A 85 12.04 -6.49 2.87
N GLY A 86 12.07 -7.67 3.50
CA GLY A 86 12.99 -7.99 4.59
C GLY A 86 12.59 -7.44 5.97
N ILE A 87 11.37 -6.90 6.14
CA ILE A 87 10.89 -6.44 7.44
C ILE A 87 10.57 -7.67 8.31
N GLN A 88 11.01 -7.64 9.56
CA GLN A 88 10.90 -8.77 10.49
C GLN A 88 10.29 -8.34 11.84
N LYS A 89 9.89 -9.34 12.62
CA LYS A 89 9.47 -9.14 14.00
C LYS A 89 10.55 -8.38 14.80
N GLY A 90 10.12 -7.35 15.50
CA GLY A 90 11.00 -6.50 16.31
C GLY A 90 11.63 -5.33 15.56
N ASP A 91 11.54 -5.27 14.22
CA ASP A 91 11.94 -4.07 13.48
C ASP A 91 11.03 -2.87 13.83
N VAL A 92 11.57 -1.66 13.69
CA VAL A 92 10.83 -0.41 13.83
C VAL A 92 10.60 0.17 12.43
N VAL A 93 9.35 0.47 12.12
CA VAL A 93 8.91 0.98 10.80
C VAL A 93 8.25 2.34 10.97
N GLN A 94 8.69 3.35 10.23
CA GLN A 94 8.05 4.65 10.19
C GLN A 94 7.08 4.76 9.02
N LEU A 95 5.81 4.98 9.32
CA LEU A 95 4.75 5.20 8.35
C LEU A 95 4.66 6.69 8.02
N MET A 96 5.04 7.04 6.79
CA MET A 96 5.09 8.41 6.27
C MET A 96 3.92 8.69 5.32
N THR A 97 2.80 8.02 5.51
CA THR A 97 1.55 8.24 4.79
C THR A 97 0.39 8.37 5.76
N THR A 98 -0.74 8.88 5.26
CA THR A 98 -1.94 9.03 6.09
C THR A 98 -2.56 7.69 6.45
N ILE A 99 -3.15 7.60 7.64
CA ILE A 99 -3.99 6.48 8.08
C ILE A 99 -5.47 6.87 8.14
N ASP A 100 -5.75 8.17 8.05
CA ASP A 100 -7.10 8.76 8.05
C ASP A 100 -7.66 8.92 6.62
N ARG A 101 -8.74 9.71 6.47
CA ARG A 101 -9.37 10.08 5.18
C ARG A 101 -9.85 8.90 4.35
N ARG A 102 -10.22 7.80 5.00
CA ARG A 102 -10.67 6.56 4.35
C ARG A 102 -9.60 5.93 3.43
N PHE A 103 -8.33 6.21 3.69
CA PHE A 103 -7.23 5.70 2.91
C PHE A 103 -6.87 4.27 3.35
N MET A 104 -7.28 3.28 2.56
CA MET A 104 -7.12 1.86 2.88
C MET A 104 -5.67 1.46 3.15
N ALA A 105 -4.72 1.93 2.33
CA ALA A 105 -3.33 1.50 2.42
C ALA A 105 -2.68 1.88 3.75
N GLY A 106 -2.97 3.07 4.30
CA GLY A 106 -2.42 3.47 5.60
C GLY A 106 -2.86 2.55 6.74
N LEU A 107 -4.13 2.14 6.75
CA LEU A 107 -4.66 1.16 7.69
C LEU A 107 -4.05 -0.23 7.45
N ALA A 108 -3.93 -0.64 6.19
CA ALA A 108 -3.35 -1.93 5.80
C ALA A 108 -1.92 -2.06 6.32
N TYR A 109 -1.06 -1.07 6.10
CA TYR A 109 0.31 -1.06 6.61
C TYR A 109 0.35 -1.14 8.13
N PHE A 110 -0.49 -0.39 8.82
CA PHE A 110 -0.59 -0.45 10.28
C PHE A 110 -0.94 -1.87 10.76
N LEU A 111 -1.96 -2.47 10.18
CA LEU A 111 -2.43 -3.81 10.54
C LEU A 111 -1.37 -4.87 10.22
N GLY A 112 -0.74 -4.80 9.05
CA GLY A 112 0.31 -5.74 8.62
C GLY A 112 1.54 -5.69 9.52
N ILE A 113 2.07 -4.50 9.82
CA ILE A 113 3.22 -4.31 10.71
C ILE A 113 2.90 -4.85 12.11
N ARG A 114 1.71 -4.54 12.64
CA ARG A 114 1.24 -5.06 13.92
C ARG A 114 1.17 -6.59 13.92
N GLN A 115 0.65 -7.19 12.84
CA GLN A 115 0.54 -8.66 12.71
C GLN A 115 1.90 -9.33 12.65
N MET A 116 2.91 -8.71 12.03
CA MET A 116 4.29 -9.20 12.01
C MET A 116 4.96 -9.16 13.38
N GLY A 117 4.44 -8.41 14.34
CA GLY A 117 5.10 -8.14 15.61
C GLY A 117 6.25 -7.13 15.50
N ALA A 118 6.22 -6.27 14.48
CA ALA A 118 7.09 -5.11 14.33
C ALA A 118 6.44 -3.87 14.98
N SER A 119 7.26 -2.86 15.28
CA SER A 119 6.80 -1.59 15.84
C SER A 119 6.52 -0.58 14.73
N ILE A 120 5.46 0.22 14.89
CA ILE A 120 5.09 1.25 13.92
C ILE A 120 5.08 2.64 14.54
N ILE A 121 5.71 3.59 13.84
CA ILE A 121 5.69 5.00 14.15
C ILE A 121 4.79 5.70 13.12
N ARG A 122 3.66 6.25 13.54
CA ARG A 122 2.68 6.90 12.68
C ARG A 122 2.92 8.40 12.63
N VAL A 123 3.84 8.83 11.77
CA VAL A 123 4.16 10.27 11.60
C VAL A 123 3.18 10.94 10.64
N GLY A 124 2.65 10.17 9.71
CA GLY A 124 1.77 10.72 8.67
C GLY A 124 2.55 11.31 7.48
N ALA A 125 1.82 11.94 6.56
CA ALA A 125 2.40 12.50 5.34
C ALA A 125 2.95 13.91 5.55
N GLY A 126 3.99 14.27 4.80
CA GLY A 126 4.54 15.63 4.76
C GLY A 126 5.45 15.97 5.94
N ILE A 127 5.78 17.26 6.09
CA ILE A 127 6.59 17.86 7.17
C ILE A 127 7.94 17.13 7.38
N PRO A 128 8.95 17.39 6.52
CA PRO A 128 10.25 16.71 6.61
C PRO A 128 10.94 16.85 7.96
N GLU A 129 10.80 17.97 8.65
CA GLU A 129 11.34 18.20 9.98
C GLU A 129 10.83 17.14 10.98
N LEU A 130 9.51 16.98 11.08
CA LEU A 130 8.88 16.00 11.95
C LEU A 130 9.29 14.55 11.62
N GLN A 131 9.51 14.26 10.35
CA GLN A 131 9.98 12.95 9.92
C GLN A 131 11.39 12.68 10.44
N TRP A 132 12.30 13.65 10.31
CA TRP A 132 13.68 13.52 10.78
C TRP A 132 13.79 13.49 12.30
N ASP A 133 12.97 14.28 13.01
CA ASP A 133 12.90 14.22 14.47
C ASP A 133 12.45 12.83 14.94
N SER A 134 11.48 12.26 14.26
CA SER A 134 11.00 10.90 14.53
C SER A 134 12.07 9.84 14.24
N ILE A 135 12.79 9.96 13.11
CA ILE A 135 13.89 9.04 12.76
C ILE A 135 14.99 9.09 13.83
N ARG A 136 15.36 10.27 14.27
CA ARG A 136 16.37 10.46 15.32
C ARG A 136 15.94 9.89 16.69
N LEU A 137 14.65 10.02 17.02
CA LEU A 137 14.13 9.62 18.35
C LEU A 137 13.88 8.11 18.44
N TYR A 138 13.37 7.50 17.38
CA TYR A 138 12.89 6.12 17.40
C TYR A 138 13.74 5.15 16.58
N GLU A 139 14.70 5.64 15.83
CA GLU A 139 15.66 4.87 15.04
C GLU A 139 15.01 3.78 14.15
N PRO A 140 14.00 4.14 13.30
CA PRO A 140 13.35 3.16 12.44
C PRO A 140 14.34 2.56 11.44
N LYS A 141 14.23 1.26 11.21
CA LYS A 141 15.01 0.54 10.20
C LYS A 141 14.42 0.67 8.81
N TYR A 142 13.09 0.79 8.72
CA TYR A 142 12.37 0.93 7.47
C TYR A 142 11.43 2.13 7.47
N LEU A 143 11.25 2.71 6.28
CA LEU A 143 10.24 3.74 6.02
C LEU A 143 9.20 3.18 5.05
N ILE A 144 7.94 3.61 5.18
CA ILE A 144 6.91 3.43 4.14
C ILE A 144 6.56 4.82 3.64
N ALA A 145 6.90 5.12 2.39
CA ALA A 145 6.85 6.47 1.86
C ALA A 145 6.62 6.54 0.35
N VAL A 146 6.16 7.69 -0.13
CA VAL A 146 6.15 8.03 -1.55
C VAL A 146 7.58 8.43 -1.97
N PRO A 147 8.14 7.89 -3.05
CA PRO A 147 9.53 8.17 -3.49
C PRO A 147 9.85 9.65 -3.64
N SER A 148 8.96 10.45 -4.23
CA SER A 148 9.16 11.89 -4.35
C SER A 148 9.28 12.60 -3.01
N PHE A 149 8.61 12.09 -1.97
CA PHE A 149 8.74 12.63 -0.62
C PHE A 149 10.05 12.21 0.04
N VAL A 150 10.59 11.02 -0.23
CA VAL A 150 11.93 10.61 0.21
C VAL A 150 12.99 11.57 -0.35
N LEU A 151 12.87 11.96 -1.62
CA LEU A 151 13.79 12.95 -2.21
C LEU A 151 13.69 14.31 -1.49
N LYS A 152 12.48 14.79 -1.18
CA LYS A 152 12.28 16.02 -0.38
C LYS A 152 12.89 15.92 1.02
N MET A 153 12.83 14.75 1.65
CA MET A 153 13.47 14.47 2.91
C MET A 153 15.01 14.62 2.83
N ILE A 154 15.62 14.09 1.77
CA ILE A 154 17.05 14.23 1.50
C ILE A 154 17.41 15.72 1.31
N GLU A 155 16.67 16.43 0.46
CA GLU A 155 16.90 17.86 0.20
C GLU A 155 16.76 18.71 1.47
N TYR A 156 15.78 18.40 2.31
CA TYR A 156 15.64 19.05 3.62
C TYR A 156 16.84 18.75 4.53
N ALA A 157 17.29 17.51 4.59
CA ALA A 157 18.44 17.10 5.40
C ALA A 157 19.71 17.80 4.95
N GLU A 158 20.00 17.86 3.64
CA GLU A 158 21.14 18.57 3.06
C GLU A 158 21.12 20.06 3.44
N LYS A 159 19.95 20.71 3.35
CA LYS A 159 19.78 22.13 3.71
C LYS A 159 19.99 22.41 5.19
N ASN A 160 19.66 21.46 6.06
CA ASN A 160 19.69 21.64 7.51
C ASN A 160 20.88 20.92 8.20
N GLY A 161 21.85 20.39 7.42
CA GLY A 161 23.04 19.75 7.97
C GLY A 161 22.77 18.43 8.70
N ILE A 162 21.69 17.71 8.31
CA ILE A 162 21.37 16.40 8.89
C ILE A 162 22.12 15.33 8.09
N ASP A 163 22.92 14.51 8.79
CA ASP A 163 23.59 13.36 8.19
C ASP A 163 22.61 12.18 8.07
N TYR A 164 21.84 12.19 6.99
CA TYR A 164 20.84 11.15 6.71
C TYR A 164 21.46 9.79 6.39
N ARG A 165 22.71 9.75 5.90
CA ARG A 165 23.41 8.49 5.57
C ARG A 165 23.83 7.74 6.84
N ALA A 166 24.08 8.45 7.94
CA ALA A 166 24.38 7.85 9.22
C ALA A 166 23.12 7.44 10.02
N SER A 167 21.92 7.66 9.47
CA SER A 167 20.68 7.28 10.15
C SER A 167 20.51 5.76 10.26
N SER A 168 19.58 5.35 11.12
CA SER A 168 19.20 3.93 11.30
C SER A 168 18.53 3.30 10.07
N VAL A 169 18.03 4.12 9.14
CA VAL A 169 17.22 3.69 8.00
C VAL A 169 18.04 2.85 7.02
N LYS A 170 17.56 1.65 6.71
CA LYS A 170 18.17 0.71 5.76
C LYS A 170 17.35 0.52 4.49
N GLY A 171 16.03 0.70 4.57
CA GLY A 171 15.17 0.49 3.43
C GLY A 171 13.92 1.36 3.44
N VAL A 172 13.36 1.55 2.25
CA VAL A 172 12.09 2.23 2.04
C VAL A 172 11.18 1.36 1.20
N VAL A 173 10.01 1.03 1.73
CA VAL A 173 8.90 0.48 0.94
C VAL A 173 8.21 1.65 0.25
N CYS A 174 8.37 1.71 -1.05
CA CYS A 174 7.95 2.82 -1.91
C CYS A 174 6.56 2.59 -2.47
N ILE A 175 5.66 3.53 -2.18
CA ILE A 175 4.23 3.46 -2.54
C ILE A 175 3.83 4.61 -3.45
N GLY A 176 2.79 4.41 -4.27
CA GLY A 176 2.10 5.47 -5.01
C GLY A 176 2.83 6.00 -6.25
N GLU A 177 4.12 5.72 -6.41
CA GLU A 177 4.92 6.14 -7.56
C GLU A 177 5.84 5.00 -8.02
N ALA A 178 6.08 4.90 -9.33
CA ALA A 178 6.90 3.84 -9.89
C ALA A 178 8.40 4.06 -9.61
N LEU A 179 9.08 3.01 -9.14
CA LEU A 179 10.54 2.96 -9.03
C LEU A 179 11.21 2.36 -10.27
N ARG A 180 10.47 1.58 -11.07
CA ARG A 180 10.97 0.85 -12.24
C ARG A 180 10.31 1.35 -13.51
N ASN A 181 11.07 1.37 -14.59
CA ASN A 181 10.59 1.49 -15.97
C ASN A 181 10.01 0.15 -16.43
N GLN A 182 9.44 0.12 -17.66
CA GLN A 182 8.91 -1.13 -18.24
C GLN A 182 9.96 -2.23 -18.45
N ASP A 183 11.21 -1.86 -18.63
CA ASP A 183 12.38 -2.77 -18.75
C ASP A 183 12.99 -3.15 -17.40
N PHE A 184 12.29 -2.86 -16.30
CA PHE A 184 12.73 -3.03 -14.91
C PHE A 184 13.94 -2.19 -14.50
N SER A 185 14.48 -1.36 -15.36
CA SER A 185 15.53 -0.40 -14.97
C SER A 185 15.00 0.63 -13.98
N PRO A 186 15.85 1.17 -13.07
CA PRO A 186 15.42 2.21 -12.15
C PRO A 186 14.96 3.46 -12.88
N THR A 187 13.85 4.06 -12.43
CA THR A 187 13.42 5.39 -12.89
C THR A 187 14.45 6.46 -12.52
N LEU A 188 14.34 7.63 -13.15
CA LEU A 188 15.18 8.79 -12.82
C LEU A 188 15.05 9.18 -11.33
N LEU A 189 13.85 9.08 -10.76
CA LEU A 189 13.59 9.36 -9.35
C LEU A 189 14.32 8.35 -8.44
N ALA A 190 14.20 7.06 -8.73
CA ALA A 190 14.89 6.02 -7.99
C ALA A 190 16.41 6.20 -8.02
N LYS A 191 16.99 6.49 -9.21
CA LYS A 191 18.42 6.79 -9.36
C LYS A 191 18.87 7.97 -8.50
N LYS A 192 18.14 9.10 -8.55
CA LYS A 192 18.45 10.28 -7.72
C LYS A 192 18.47 9.97 -6.23
N ILE A 193 17.53 9.17 -5.75
CA ILE A 193 17.46 8.78 -4.34
C ILE A 193 18.67 7.93 -3.97
N THR A 194 18.97 6.87 -4.74
CA THR A 194 20.08 5.93 -4.44
C THR A 194 21.45 6.56 -4.61
N GLU A 195 21.64 7.49 -5.54
CA GLU A 195 22.86 8.28 -5.69
C GLU A 195 23.13 9.18 -4.49
N LYS A 196 22.08 9.85 -3.98
CA LYS A 196 22.17 10.72 -2.81
C LYS A 196 22.30 9.92 -1.51
N TRP A 197 21.48 8.91 -1.31
CA TRP A 197 21.46 8.09 -0.12
C TRP A 197 22.01 6.69 -0.42
N GLN A 198 23.33 6.63 -0.55
CA GLN A 198 24.05 5.39 -0.84
C GLN A 198 23.83 4.35 0.27
N GLY A 199 23.57 3.10 -0.14
CA GLY A 199 23.26 2.00 0.77
C GLY A 199 21.78 1.88 1.17
N LEU A 200 20.91 2.87 0.83
CA LEU A 200 19.48 2.76 1.02
C LEU A 200 18.87 1.78 0.03
N GLN A 201 18.12 0.79 0.52
CA GLN A 201 17.37 -0.14 -0.33
C GLN A 201 15.99 0.45 -0.63
N LEU A 202 15.56 0.37 -1.89
CA LEU A 202 14.23 0.80 -2.32
C LEU A 202 13.44 -0.41 -2.80
N TYR A 203 12.28 -0.65 -2.21
CA TYR A 203 11.37 -1.73 -2.56
C TYR A 203 10.11 -1.15 -3.19
N SER A 204 9.83 -1.52 -4.42
CA SER A 204 8.61 -1.10 -5.11
C SER A 204 7.40 -1.86 -4.57
N THR A 205 6.29 -1.16 -4.36
CA THR A 205 5.02 -1.75 -3.96
C THR A 205 3.91 -1.28 -4.90
N TYR A 206 3.17 -2.23 -5.43
CA TYR A 206 1.94 -1.98 -6.19
C TYR A 206 0.73 -2.43 -5.37
N ALA A 207 -0.23 -1.53 -5.21
CA ALA A 207 -1.46 -1.79 -4.49
C ALA A 207 -2.66 -1.12 -5.18
N SER A 208 -3.84 -1.68 -4.98
CA SER A 208 -5.10 -1.08 -5.41
C SER A 208 -6.16 -1.31 -4.34
N THR A 209 -6.95 -0.27 -4.06
CA THR A 209 -8.09 -0.35 -3.14
C THR A 209 -9.10 -1.39 -3.61
N GLU A 210 -9.32 -1.49 -4.93
CA GLU A 210 -10.24 -2.44 -5.57
C GLU A 210 -9.82 -3.90 -5.35
N MET A 211 -8.52 -4.18 -5.32
CA MET A 211 -8.00 -5.54 -5.05
C MET A 211 -7.90 -5.83 -3.55
N SER A 212 -7.82 -4.81 -2.72
CA SER A 212 -7.56 -4.92 -1.28
C SER A 212 -6.33 -5.79 -0.97
N THR A 213 -5.27 -5.60 -1.75
CA THR A 213 -4.00 -6.32 -1.61
C THR A 213 -2.84 -5.52 -2.21
N THR A 214 -1.63 -5.94 -1.87
CA THR A 214 -0.37 -5.37 -2.36
C THR A 214 0.57 -6.43 -2.89
N PHE A 215 1.49 -5.99 -3.74
CA PHE A 215 2.61 -6.77 -4.26
C PHE A 215 3.89 -5.97 -4.04
N THR A 216 4.78 -6.46 -3.21
CA THR A 216 6.05 -5.80 -2.89
C THR A 216 7.21 -6.58 -3.48
N GLU A 217 8.22 -5.88 -4.01
CA GLU A 217 9.48 -6.48 -4.44
C GLU A 217 10.14 -7.24 -3.28
N CYS A 218 10.76 -8.36 -3.58
CA CYS A 218 11.58 -9.09 -2.61
C CYS A 218 13.00 -8.49 -2.55
N GLU A 219 13.75 -8.88 -1.54
CA GLU A 219 15.13 -8.45 -1.32
C GLU A 219 16.16 -9.16 -2.23
N TYR A 220 15.70 -10.14 -3.06
CA TYR A 220 16.52 -10.97 -3.96
C TYR A 220 16.39 -10.56 -5.41
#